data_e94b5fed7ad08795834f4ee28bd5a138
#
_entry.id   e94b5fed7ad08795834f4ee28bd5a138
#
_cell.length_a   1.000
_cell.length_b   1.000
_cell.length_c   1.000
_cell.angle_alpha   90.00
_cell.angle_beta   90.00
_cell.angle_gamma   90.00
#
_symmetry.space_group_name_H-M   'P 1'
#
loop_
_entity.id
_entity.type
_entity.pdbx_description
1 polymer ?
#
loop_
_entity_poly.entity_id
_entity_poly.type
_entity_poly.pdbx_seq_one_letter_code
_entity_poly.pdbx_strand_id
1 'polypeptide(L)'
;MINNERLSGILLHPTSLPSPYGIGDLGDEAYAFIDFLARAGQHLWQVLPLTHTGFGDSPYQSFSAFAGQPLLIDPRHLIRLGLIGGWELTDCPIADPSHVDYGQVIPWKEKVLALAYSRFPQKRHEIPGMDQSFQEFYESNRYWLDDYALFMACKKLHHGADWLHWPDEYRCPTLEFKAGLFKSMHEDIEYYRFIQFLFF
;
A
#
# COMPACT_ATOMS: atom_id res chain seq x y z
N MET A 1 7.33 -6.88 -29.26
CA MET A 1 6.58 -6.54 -30.51
C MET A 1 5.11 -6.65 -30.13
N ILE A 2 4.40 -5.52 -30.12
CA ILE A 2 2.94 -5.53 -29.95
C ILE A 2 2.40 -6.09 -31.25
N ASN A 3 1.74 -7.27 -31.18
CA ASN A 3 1.01 -7.79 -32.32
C ASN A 3 0.02 -6.72 -32.78
N ASN A 4 -0.11 -6.55 -34.10
CA ASN A 4 -1.01 -5.57 -34.71
C ASN A 4 -2.50 -6.00 -34.60
N GLU A 5 -2.84 -6.78 -33.57
CA GLU A 5 -4.21 -7.23 -33.28
C GLU A 5 -4.97 -6.17 -32.51
N ARG A 6 -6.19 -5.90 -32.91
CA ARG A 6 -7.10 -5.02 -32.17
C ARG A 6 -7.56 -5.75 -30.91
N LEU A 7 -7.20 -5.22 -29.74
CA LEU A 7 -7.61 -5.73 -28.45
C LEU A 7 -8.72 -4.85 -27.87
N SER A 8 -9.65 -5.47 -27.16
CA SER A 8 -10.64 -4.77 -26.35
C SER A 8 -10.32 -4.92 -24.87
N GLY A 9 -10.75 -3.96 -24.07
CA GLY A 9 -10.53 -3.98 -22.63
C GLY A 9 -11.44 -3.03 -21.88
N ILE A 10 -11.35 -3.08 -20.56
CA ILE A 10 -12.12 -2.25 -19.64
C ILE A 10 -11.17 -1.35 -18.86
N LEU A 11 -11.52 -0.07 -18.73
CA LEU A 11 -10.87 0.84 -17.80
C LEU A 11 -11.68 0.84 -16.52
N LEU A 12 -11.08 0.36 -15.42
CA LEU A 12 -11.65 0.40 -14.08
C LEU A 12 -10.51 0.44 -13.05
N HIS A 13 -10.51 1.44 -12.16
CA HIS A 13 -9.54 1.47 -11.09
C HIS A 13 -9.91 0.43 -10.00
N PRO A 14 -8.95 -0.31 -9.41
CA PRO A 14 -9.26 -1.34 -8.42
C PRO A 14 -10.07 -0.84 -7.23
N THR A 15 -9.90 0.42 -6.82
CA THR A 15 -10.70 1.03 -5.74
C THR A 15 -12.20 1.07 -6.00
N SER A 16 -12.63 0.92 -7.27
CA SER A 16 -14.05 0.88 -7.69
C SER A 16 -14.62 -0.54 -7.71
N LEU A 17 -13.82 -1.56 -7.41
CA LEU A 17 -14.33 -2.92 -7.25
C LEU A 17 -15.18 -3.02 -5.98
N PRO A 18 -16.20 -3.89 -5.95
CA PRO A 18 -16.93 -4.16 -4.72
C PRO A 18 -15.98 -4.70 -3.64
N SER A 19 -16.20 -4.29 -2.40
CA SER A 19 -15.41 -4.76 -1.27
C SER A 19 -16.22 -4.65 0.02
N PRO A 20 -16.08 -5.60 0.95
CA PRO A 20 -16.66 -5.48 2.28
C PRO A 20 -15.92 -4.47 3.18
N TYR A 21 -14.90 -3.79 2.67
CA TYR A 21 -14.00 -2.93 3.45
C TYR A 21 -14.05 -1.46 3.01
N GLY A 22 -15.15 -1.02 2.39
CA GLY A 22 -15.40 0.37 2.02
C GLY A 22 -14.57 0.91 0.85
N ILE A 23 -13.65 0.13 0.31
CA ILE A 23 -12.84 0.45 -0.87
C ILE A 23 -12.43 -0.84 -1.56
N GLY A 24 -12.47 -0.87 -2.90
CA GLY A 24 -11.95 -2.00 -3.67
C GLY A 24 -10.43 -2.15 -3.48
N ASP A 25 -9.96 -3.39 -3.56
CA ASP A 25 -8.56 -3.76 -3.34
C ASP A 25 -8.10 -4.85 -4.34
N LEU A 26 -6.84 -5.27 -4.22
CA LEU A 26 -6.24 -6.33 -5.06
C LEU A 26 -6.49 -7.74 -4.49
N GLY A 27 -7.61 -7.92 -3.82
CA GLY A 27 -8.03 -9.20 -3.25
C GLY A 27 -8.92 -10.04 -4.17
N ASP A 28 -9.78 -10.85 -3.56
CA ASP A 28 -10.58 -11.85 -4.24
C ASP A 28 -11.50 -11.25 -5.32
N GLU A 29 -12.02 -10.03 -5.10
CA GLU A 29 -12.88 -9.34 -6.08
C GLU A 29 -12.10 -8.89 -7.32
N ALA A 30 -10.82 -8.55 -7.17
CA ALA A 30 -9.95 -8.23 -8.31
C ALA A 30 -9.68 -9.49 -9.15
N TYR A 31 -9.42 -10.62 -8.53
CA TYR A 31 -9.29 -11.91 -9.24
C TYR A 31 -10.59 -12.31 -9.92
N ALA A 32 -11.73 -12.18 -9.24
CA ALA A 32 -13.04 -12.44 -9.83
C ALA A 32 -13.34 -11.53 -11.03
N PHE A 33 -12.90 -10.28 -10.97
CA PHE A 33 -13.03 -9.35 -12.09
C PHE A 33 -12.15 -9.74 -13.29
N ILE A 34 -10.91 -10.20 -13.04
CA ILE A 34 -10.04 -10.73 -14.11
C ILE A 34 -10.69 -11.95 -14.78
N ASP A 35 -11.24 -12.88 -14.00
CA ASP A 35 -11.96 -14.03 -14.53
C ASP A 35 -13.20 -13.62 -15.33
N PHE A 36 -13.93 -12.60 -14.89
CA PHE A 36 -15.06 -12.05 -15.63
C PHE A 36 -14.60 -11.45 -16.96
N LEU A 37 -13.52 -10.67 -16.99
CA LEU A 37 -12.97 -10.10 -18.21
C LEU A 37 -12.58 -11.20 -19.20
N ALA A 38 -11.89 -12.23 -18.74
CA ALA A 38 -11.48 -13.36 -19.56
C ALA A 38 -12.70 -14.08 -20.19
N ARG A 39 -13.75 -14.36 -19.38
CA ARG A 39 -15.01 -14.97 -19.89
C ARG A 39 -15.77 -14.06 -20.85
N ALA A 40 -15.66 -12.73 -20.70
CA ALA A 40 -16.25 -11.75 -21.59
C ALA A 40 -15.42 -11.48 -22.85
N GLY A 41 -14.32 -12.22 -23.07
CA GLY A 41 -13.44 -12.04 -24.22
C GLY A 41 -12.66 -10.72 -24.23
N GLN A 42 -12.50 -10.09 -23.06
CA GLN A 42 -11.65 -8.91 -22.90
C GLN A 42 -10.20 -9.33 -22.68
N HIS A 43 -9.27 -8.55 -23.24
CA HIS A 43 -7.84 -8.86 -23.21
C HIS A 43 -7.03 -7.87 -22.35
N LEU A 44 -7.63 -6.73 -22.00
CA LEU A 44 -6.96 -5.66 -21.29
C LEU A 44 -7.80 -5.19 -20.10
N TRP A 45 -7.15 -5.06 -18.97
CA TRP A 45 -7.64 -4.28 -17.84
C TRP A 45 -6.78 -3.03 -17.70
N GLN A 46 -7.34 -1.88 -18.07
CA GLN A 46 -6.67 -0.60 -17.91
C GLN A 46 -6.98 -0.04 -16.53
N VAL A 47 -5.92 0.33 -15.81
CA VAL A 47 -6.01 0.97 -14.48
C VAL A 47 -5.42 2.37 -14.51
N LEU A 48 -5.78 3.21 -13.54
CA LEU A 48 -5.05 4.44 -13.21
C LEU A 48 -3.80 4.07 -12.41
N PRO A 49 -2.85 5.00 -12.16
CA PRO A 49 -1.67 4.71 -11.36
C PRO A 49 -2.02 4.06 -10.01
N LEU A 50 -1.34 2.97 -9.69
CA LEU A 50 -1.55 2.19 -8.45
C LEU A 50 -0.57 2.61 -7.34
N THR A 51 -0.01 3.81 -7.46
CA THR A 51 1.00 4.34 -6.54
C THR A 51 0.37 5.01 -5.33
N HIS A 52 1.14 5.12 -4.24
CA HIS A 52 0.69 5.75 -3.00
C HIS A 52 0.29 7.21 -3.24
N THR A 53 -0.99 7.50 -3.07
CA THR A 53 -1.58 8.82 -3.34
C THR A 53 -1.22 9.85 -2.27
N GLY A 54 -1.11 11.10 -2.70
CA GLY A 54 -0.89 12.24 -1.84
C GLY A 54 -2.17 13.04 -1.57
N PHE A 55 -2.13 14.32 -1.91
CA PHE A 55 -3.23 15.25 -1.68
C PHE A 55 -4.46 14.93 -2.54
N GLY A 56 -5.64 14.95 -1.91
CA GLY A 56 -6.93 14.82 -2.60
C GLY A 56 -7.23 13.43 -3.16
N ASP A 57 -6.54 12.39 -2.67
CA ASP A 57 -6.75 10.98 -3.04
C ASP A 57 -6.65 10.70 -4.54
N SER A 58 -6.04 11.63 -5.28
CA SER A 58 -5.89 11.54 -6.72
C SER A 58 -4.79 10.52 -7.08
N PRO A 59 -5.08 9.52 -7.94
CA PRO A 59 -4.09 8.54 -8.37
C PRO A 59 -2.94 9.16 -9.18
N TYR A 60 -3.10 10.41 -9.65
CA TYR A 60 -2.06 11.15 -10.36
C TYR A 60 -1.16 11.99 -9.45
N GLN A 61 -1.48 12.10 -8.16
CA GLN A 61 -0.65 12.79 -7.17
C GLN A 61 -0.02 11.79 -6.22
N SER A 62 1.13 11.27 -6.63
CA SER A 62 1.84 10.23 -5.90
C SER A 62 3.07 10.75 -5.20
N PHE A 63 3.37 10.15 -4.04
CA PHE A 63 4.64 10.38 -3.32
C PHE A 63 5.84 9.66 -3.95
N SER A 64 5.60 8.63 -4.76
CA SER A 64 6.64 7.82 -5.37
C SER A 64 6.14 7.19 -6.67
N ALA A 65 7.01 7.10 -7.67
CA ALA A 65 6.73 6.37 -8.90
C ALA A 65 6.81 4.83 -8.72
N PHE A 66 7.36 4.36 -7.62
CA PHE A 66 7.61 2.94 -7.36
C PHE A 66 6.67 2.36 -6.29
N ALA A 67 6.38 3.13 -5.24
CA ALA A 67 5.64 2.64 -4.09
C ALA A 67 4.16 2.40 -4.43
N GLY A 68 3.66 1.20 -4.07
CA GLY A 68 2.27 0.82 -4.23
C GLY A 68 1.34 1.50 -3.23
N GLN A 69 0.05 1.57 -3.59
CA GLN A 69 -1.01 2.18 -2.79
C GLN A 69 -1.41 1.27 -1.62
N PRO A 70 -1.18 1.65 -0.36
CA PRO A 70 -1.53 0.82 0.80
C PRO A 70 -3.02 0.48 0.88
N LEU A 71 -3.90 1.36 0.37
CA LEU A 71 -5.34 1.12 0.38
C LEU A 71 -5.77 -0.07 -0.48
N LEU A 72 -4.93 -0.50 -1.43
CA LEU A 72 -5.19 -1.66 -2.28
C LEU A 72 -4.78 -3.00 -1.64
N ILE A 73 -4.20 -3.00 -0.45
CA ILE A 73 -3.89 -4.22 0.30
C ILE A 73 -5.20 -4.81 0.84
N ASP A 74 -5.50 -6.06 0.47
CA ASP A 74 -6.70 -6.78 0.98
C ASP A 74 -6.52 -7.17 2.46
N PRO A 75 -7.37 -6.73 3.39
CA PRO A 75 -7.31 -7.13 4.80
C PRO A 75 -7.45 -8.64 5.01
N ARG A 76 -8.14 -9.37 4.12
CA ARG A 76 -8.24 -10.84 4.19
C ARG A 76 -6.90 -11.52 3.96
N HIS A 77 -6.01 -10.88 3.18
CA HIS A 77 -4.65 -11.38 3.03
C HIS A 77 -3.91 -11.38 4.37
N LEU A 78 -4.08 -10.32 5.16
CA LEU A 78 -3.50 -10.24 6.51
C LEU A 78 -4.03 -11.32 7.45
N ILE A 79 -5.32 -11.69 7.32
CA ILE A 79 -5.91 -12.83 8.05
C ILE A 79 -5.27 -14.14 7.59
N ARG A 80 -5.15 -14.36 6.28
CA ARG A 80 -4.50 -15.58 5.71
C ARG A 80 -3.06 -15.73 6.18
N LEU A 81 -2.34 -14.62 6.36
CA LEU A 81 -0.99 -14.59 6.92
C LEU A 81 -0.96 -14.76 8.46
N GLY A 82 -2.11 -14.77 9.14
CA GLY A 82 -2.17 -14.85 10.60
C GLY A 82 -1.66 -13.60 11.32
N LEU A 83 -1.57 -12.48 10.63
CA LEU A 83 -1.15 -11.18 11.19
C LEU A 83 -2.29 -10.50 11.95
N ILE A 84 -3.55 -10.72 11.54
CA ILE A 84 -4.76 -10.24 12.22
C ILE A 84 -5.82 -11.33 12.26
N GLY A 85 -6.81 -11.17 13.12
CA GLY A 85 -8.02 -12.01 13.18
C GLY A 85 -9.21 -11.34 12.50
N GLY A 86 -10.16 -12.11 11.97
CA GLY A 86 -11.36 -11.58 11.32
C GLY A 86 -12.20 -10.66 12.20
N TRP A 87 -12.19 -10.90 13.52
CA TRP A 87 -12.89 -10.05 14.50
C TRP A 87 -12.32 -8.63 14.63
N GLU A 88 -11.10 -8.40 14.17
CA GLU A 88 -10.42 -7.10 14.20
C GLU A 88 -10.80 -6.22 13.01
N LEU A 89 -11.64 -6.73 12.10
CA LEU A 89 -12.16 -6.00 10.95
C LEU A 89 -13.64 -5.59 11.12
N THR A 90 -14.25 -5.88 12.27
CA THR A 90 -15.69 -5.66 12.51
C THR A 90 -16.10 -4.20 12.60
N ASP A 91 -15.15 -3.30 12.86
CA ASP A 91 -15.36 -1.85 12.94
C ASP A 91 -15.09 -1.13 11.60
N CYS A 92 -15.13 -1.86 10.49
CA CYS A 92 -14.94 -1.30 9.16
C CYS A 92 -16.04 -0.27 8.85
N PRO A 93 -15.67 0.98 8.47
CA PRO A 93 -16.63 2.04 8.22
C PRO A 93 -17.25 1.89 6.82
N ILE A 94 -18.35 1.12 6.71
CA ILE A 94 -19.12 1.00 5.47
C ILE A 94 -20.42 1.79 5.67
N ALA A 95 -20.45 3.04 5.21
CA ALA A 95 -21.66 3.85 5.26
C ALA A 95 -22.51 3.65 3.99
N ASP A 96 -21.90 3.66 2.83
CA ASP A 96 -22.54 3.51 1.52
C ASP A 96 -21.64 2.67 0.58
N PRO A 97 -22.08 1.52 0.11
CA PRO A 97 -21.28 0.68 -0.79
C PRO A 97 -21.18 1.25 -2.23
N SER A 98 -21.89 2.33 -2.54
CA SER A 98 -21.88 2.93 -3.89
C SER A 98 -20.74 3.92 -4.12
N HIS A 99 -20.07 4.36 -3.06
CA HIS A 99 -18.90 5.25 -3.16
C HIS A 99 -17.92 5.06 -2.00
N VAL A 100 -16.65 5.42 -2.25
CA VAL A 100 -15.59 5.33 -1.25
C VAL A 100 -15.57 6.60 -0.39
N ASP A 101 -15.74 6.45 0.91
CA ASP A 101 -15.49 7.52 1.89
C ASP A 101 -14.02 7.44 2.36
N TYR A 102 -13.15 8.14 1.65
CA TYR A 102 -11.71 8.16 1.97
C TYR A 102 -11.43 8.70 3.38
N GLY A 103 -12.24 9.64 3.86
CA GLY A 103 -12.09 10.20 5.20
C GLY A 103 -12.24 9.16 6.32
N GLN A 104 -13.01 8.12 6.09
CA GLN A 104 -13.21 7.02 7.03
C GLN A 104 -12.33 5.81 6.71
N VAL A 105 -12.18 5.48 5.43
CA VAL A 105 -11.43 4.28 5.00
C VAL A 105 -9.93 4.41 5.28
N ILE A 106 -9.33 5.57 5.02
CA ILE A 106 -7.88 5.78 5.23
C ILE A 106 -7.49 5.51 6.69
N PRO A 107 -8.07 6.19 7.70
CA PRO A 107 -7.69 5.94 9.10
C PRO A 107 -7.94 4.50 9.54
N TRP A 108 -9.01 3.88 9.04
CA TRP A 108 -9.30 2.49 9.35
C TRP A 108 -8.26 1.53 8.75
N LYS A 109 -7.91 1.66 7.46
CA LYS A 109 -6.85 0.86 6.82
C LYS A 109 -5.50 1.04 7.50
N GLU A 110 -5.14 2.28 7.84
CA GLU A 110 -3.91 2.57 8.59
C GLU A 110 -3.88 1.85 9.95
N LYS A 111 -5.01 1.87 10.70
CA LYS A 111 -5.15 1.13 11.97
C LYS A 111 -4.95 -0.38 11.76
N VAL A 112 -5.58 -0.95 10.74
CA VAL A 112 -5.47 -2.38 10.41
C VAL A 112 -4.04 -2.76 10.03
N LEU A 113 -3.37 -1.96 9.19
CA LEU A 113 -1.99 -2.18 8.78
C LEU A 113 -1.00 -2.01 9.94
N ALA A 114 -1.21 -1.03 10.82
CA ALA A 114 -0.41 -0.84 12.02
C ALA A 114 -0.54 -2.03 12.99
N LEU A 115 -1.76 -2.56 13.14
CA LEU A 115 -2.00 -3.76 13.95
C LEU A 115 -1.28 -4.98 13.35
N ALA A 116 -1.36 -5.19 12.05
CA ALA A 116 -0.63 -6.26 11.37
C ALA A 116 0.88 -6.13 11.56
N TYR A 117 1.41 -4.91 11.41
CA TYR A 117 2.83 -4.62 11.62
C TYR A 117 3.27 -4.92 13.05
N SER A 118 2.49 -4.56 14.06
CA SER A 118 2.85 -4.82 15.46
C SER A 118 3.14 -6.30 15.77
N ARG A 119 2.62 -7.21 14.96
CA ARG A 119 2.81 -8.67 15.08
C ARG A 119 3.85 -9.23 14.12
N PHE A 120 4.10 -8.50 13.03
CA PHE A 120 4.96 -8.97 11.96
C PHE A 120 6.40 -9.30 12.41
N PRO A 121 7.10 -8.50 13.24
CA PRO A 121 8.47 -8.80 13.66
C PRO A 121 8.64 -10.18 14.30
N GLN A 122 7.64 -10.63 15.06
CA GLN A 122 7.62 -11.97 15.64
C GLN A 122 7.12 -13.00 14.60
N LYS A 123 6.00 -12.73 13.96
CA LYS A 123 5.30 -13.66 13.07
C LYS A 123 6.11 -14.03 11.83
N ARG A 124 6.91 -13.12 11.30
CA ARG A 124 7.73 -13.40 10.11
C ARG A 124 8.68 -14.57 10.28
N HIS A 125 9.12 -14.86 11.52
CA HIS A 125 9.99 -16.00 11.85
C HIS A 125 9.20 -17.29 12.08
N GLU A 126 7.90 -17.20 12.38
CA GLU A 126 7.01 -18.33 12.60
C GLU A 126 6.37 -18.82 11.28
N ILE A 127 6.16 -17.93 10.31
CA ILE A 127 5.54 -18.25 9.02
C ILE A 127 6.61 -18.75 8.06
N PRO A 128 6.53 -20.00 7.56
CA PRO A 128 7.54 -20.56 6.68
C PRO A 128 7.79 -19.69 5.43
N GLY A 129 9.05 -19.33 5.20
CA GLY A 129 9.47 -18.55 4.03
C GLY A 129 9.22 -17.04 4.12
N MET A 130 8.46 -16.55 5.10
CA MET A 130 8.09 -15.12 5.20
C MET A 130 9.33 -14.23 5.40
N ASP A 131 10.22 -14.60 6.30
CA ASP A 131 11.44 -13.83 6.57
C ASP A 131 12.33 -13.74 5.32
N GLN A 132 12.50 -14.86 4.62
CA GLN A 132 13.26 -14.90 3.37
C GLN A 132 12.58 -14.02 2.29
N SER A 133 11.27 -14.15 2.11
CA SER A 133 10.54 -13.34 1.12
C SER A 133 10.62 -11.85 1.41
N PHE A 134 10.54 -11.45 2.70
CA PHE A 134 10.71 -10.06 3.08
C PHE A 134 12.11 -9.56 2.78
N GLN A 135 13.14 -10.36 3.07
CA GLN A 135 14.53 -10.02 2.80
C GLN A 135 14.81 -9.90 1.29
N GLU A 136 14.32 -10.84 0.49
CA GLU A 136 14.46 -10.82 -0.98
C GLU A 136 13.75 -9.59 -1.58
N PHE A 137 12.54 -9.28 -1.09
CA PHE A 137 11.83 -8.06 -1.48
C PHE A 137 12.64 -6.81 -1.14
N TYR A 138 13.15 -6.70 0.09
CA TYR A 138 13.94 -5.57 0.55
C TYR A 138 15.20 -5.38 -0.32
N GLU A 139 16.02 -6.43 -0.51
CA GLU A 139 17.25 -6.33 -1.29
C GLU A 139 16.98 -5.95 -2.75
N SER A 140 15.90 -6.45 -3.34
CA SER A 140 15.51 -6.14 -4.72
C SER A 140 15.00 -4.70 -4.90
N ASN A 141 14.48 -4.09 -3.84
CA ASN A 141 13.80 -2.80 -3.90
C ASN A 141 14.47 -1.68 -3.11
N ARG A 142 15.53 -1.97 -2.34
CA ARG A 142 16.17 -0.99 -1.42
C ARG A 142 16.57 0.32 -2.06
N TYR A 143 16.85 0.33 -3.38
CA TYR A 143 17.29 1.51 -4.13
C TYR A 143 16.24 2.64 -4.18
N TRP A 144 14.96 2.32 -3.98
CA TRP A 144 13.88 3.30 -3.87
C TRP A 144 13.15 3.21 -2.52
N LEU A 145 13.07 1.99 -1.95
CA LEU A 145 12.28 1.69 -0.76
C LEU A 145 12.79 2.41 0.48
N ASP A 146 14.12 2.52 0.64
CA ASP A 146 14.73 3.21 1.76
C ASP A 146 14.39 4.70 1.78
N ASP A 147 14.50 5.36 0.63
CA ASP A 147 14.17 6.79 0.51
C ASP A 147 12.67 7.04 0.68
N TYR A 148 11.82 6.19 0.10
CA TYR A 148 10.38 6.26 0.29
C TYR A 148 9.98 6.06 1.75
N ALA A 149 10.48 5.03 2.40
CA ALA A 149 10.14 4.73 3.79
C ALA A 149 10.60 5.84 4.75
N LEU A 150 11.81 6.39 4.54
CA LEU A 150 12.30 7.55 5.29
C LEU A 150 11.43 8.79 5.05
N PHE A 151 11.07 9.09 3.79
CA PHE A 151 10.19 10.20 3.46
C PHE A 151 8.84 10.09 4.16
N MET A 152 8.23 8.91 4.14
CA MET A 152 6.94 8.67 4.79
C MET A 152 7.03 8.75 6.31
N ALA A 153 8.12 8.28 6.91
CA ALA A 153 8.38 8.43 8.33
C ALA A 153 8.51 9.91 8.72
N CYS A 154 9.28 10.69 7.96
CA CYS A 154 9.37 12.15 8.15
C CYS A 154 8.02 12.84 7.97
N LYS A 155 7.23 12.44 6.95
CA LYS A 155 5.89 12.98 6.72
C LYS A 155 4.95 12.73 7.90
N LYS A 156 5.01 11.54 8.50
CA LYS A 156 4.29 11.21 9.74
C LYS A 156 4.74 12.09 10.90
N LEU A 157 6.06 12.26 11.09
CA LEU A 157 6.64 13.13 12.12
C LEU A 157 6.13 14.57 12.00
N HIS A 158 6.00 15.08 10.77
CA HIS A 158 5.49 16.42 10.48
C HIS A 158 3.96 16.46 10.26
N HIS A 159 3.21 15.50 10.82
CA HIS A 159 1.75 15.45 10.81
C HIS A 159 1.12 15.59 9.42
N GLY A 160 1.75 14.99 8.40
CA GLY A 160 1.28 15.04 7.02
C GLY A 160 1.54 16.36 6.28
N ALA A 161 2.24 17.31 6.90
CA ALA A 161 2.57 18.60 6.27
C ALA A 161 3.27 18.42 4.91
N ASP A 162 3.06 19.38 4.02
CA ASP A 162 3.77 19.44 2.75
C ASP A 162 5.29 19.55 3.00
N TRP A 163 6.07 18.81 2.19
CA TRP A 163 7.52 18.76 2.28
C TRP A 163 8.19 20.16 2.24
N LEU A 164 7.63 21.10 1.50
CA LEU A 164 8.14 22.46 1.43
C LEU A 164 8.10 23.22 2.77
N HIS A 165 7.26 22.77 3.70
CA HIS A 165 7.10 23.36 5.03
C HIS A 165 7.92 22.66 6.13
N TRP A 166 8.69 21.61 5.77
CA TRP A 166 9.56 20.95 6.74
C TRP A 166 10.79 21.78 7.06
N PRO A 167 11.43 21.59 8.22
CA PRO A 167 12.72 22.20 8.52
C PRO A 167 13.78 21.85 7.47
N ASP A 168 14.71 22.76 7.20
CA ASP A 168 15.71 22.60 6.14
C ASP A 168 16.54 21.33 6.26
N GLU A 169 16.86 20.91 7.48
CA GLU A 169 17.60 19.68 7.77
C GLU A 169 16.87 18.40 7.33
N TYR A 170 15.53 18.41 7.26
CA TYR A 170 14.72 17.31 6.72
C TYR A 170 14.52 17.42 5.21
N ARG A 171 14.49 18.65 4.69
CA ARG A 171 14.32 18.90 3.24
C ARG A 171 15.56 18.58 2.44
N CYS A 172 16.74 18.92 2.98
CA CYS A 172 18.04 18.72 2.34
C CYS A 172 19.02 18.11 3.35
N PRO A 173 18.78 16.86 3.80
CA PRO A 173 19.56 16.26 4.86
C PRO A 173 21.02 16.03 4.43
N THR A 174 21.96 16.35 5.32
CA THR A 174 23.34 15.86 5.19
C THR A 174 23.37 14.33 5.31
N LEU A 175 24.42 13.68 4.83
CA LEU A 175 24.57 12.22 4.97
C LEU A 175 24.55 11.77 6.43
N GLU A 176 25.17 12.54 7.32
CA GLU A 176 25.19 12.25 8.75
C GLU A 176 23.79 12.37 9.38
N PHE A 177 23.07 13.47 9.09
CA PHE A 177 21.70 13.66 9.57
C PHE A 177 20.77 12.56 9.06
N LYS A 178 20.84 12.23 7.75
CA LYS A 178 20.07 11.13 7.15
C LYS A 178 20.37 9.79 7.83
N ALA A 179 21.63 9.47 8.12
CA ALA A 179 22.00 8.27 8.86
C ALA A 179 21.47 8.28 10.30
N GLY A 180 21.41 9.45 10.93
CA GLY A 180 20.77 9.65 12.24
C GLY A 180 19.27 9.36 12.21
N LEU A 181 18.56 9.84 11.16
CA LEU A 181 17.13 9.59 10.96
C LEU A 181 16.81 8.11 10.79
N PHE A 182 17.61 7.34 10.04
CA PHE A 182 17.43 5.89 9.92
C PHE A 182 17.51 5.16 11.27
N LYS A 183 18.28 5.67 12.21
CA LYS A 183 18.38 5.11 13.57
C LYS A 183 17.23 5.54 14.47
N SER A 184 16.92 6.84 14.47
CA SER A 184 15.91 7.41 15.39
C SER A 184 14.48 7.07 14.98
N MET A 185 14.23 6.84 13.68
CA MET A 185 12.91 6.56 13.11
C MET A 185 12.79 5.11 12.60
N HIS A 186 13.62 4.21 13.12
CA HIS A 186 13.73 2.83 12.65
C HIS A 186 12.37 2.13 12.57
N GLU A 187 11.55 2.20 13.61
CA GLU A 187 10.22 1.56 13.67
C GLU A 187 9.27 2.07 12.58
N ASP A 188 9.23 3.39 12.36
CA ASP A 188 8.38 3.96 11.31
C ASP A 188 8.88 3.57 9.91
N ILE A 189 10.19 3.54 9.71
CA ILE A 189 10.79 3.12 8.43
C ILE A 189 10.48 1.66 8.14
N GLU A 190 10.64 0.76 9.13
CA GLU A 190 10.30 -0.66 8.98
C GLU A 190 8.81 -0.88 8.72
N TYR A 191 7.93 -0.07 9.33
CA TYR A 191 6.49 -0.09 9.05
C TYR A 191 6.20 0.20 7.57
N TYR A 192 6.82 1.23 6.98
CA TYR A 192 6.59 1.54 5.57
C TYR A 192 7.23 0.53 4.62
N ARG A 193 8.35 -0.08 4.99
CA ARG A 193 8.94 -1.21 4.26
C ARG A 193 8.00 -2.42 4.27
N PHE A 194 7.44 -2.75 5.43
CA PHE A 194 6.46 -3.83 5.58
C PHE A 194 5.19 -3.59 4.74
N ILE A 195 4.62 -2.38 4.75
CA ILE A 195 3.45 -2.06 3.92
C ILE A 195 3.74 -2.30 2.43
N GLN A 196 4.91 -1.89 1.96
CA GLN A 196 5.27 -2.11 0.57
C GLN A 196 5.51 -3.59 0.28
N PHE A 197 6.10 -4.33 1.19
CA PHE A 197 6.22 -5.79 1.07
C PHE A 197 4.84 -6.48 0.94
N LEU A 198 3.84 -6.02 1.68
CA LEU A 198 2.48 -6.57 1.59
C LEU A 198 1.77 -6.22 0.27
N PHE A 199 2.13 -5.10 -0.34
CA PHE A 199 1.53 -4.68 -1.61
C PHE A 199 2.06 -5.51 -2.78
N PHE A 200 3.34 -5.86 -2.79
CA PHE A 200 4.02 -6.62 -3.86
C PHE A 200 4.05 -8.13 -3.58
#